data_c385a4e5bebeb6f650b9834df7515683
#
_entry.id   c385a4e5bebeb6f650b9834df7515683
#
_cell.length_a   1.000
_cell.length_b   1.000
_cell.length_c   1.000
_cell.angle_alpha   90.00
_cell.angle_beta   90.00
_cell.angle_gamma   90.00
#
_symmetry.space_group_name_H-M   'P 1'
#
loop_
_entity.id
_entity.type
_entity.pdbx_description
1 polymer ?
#
loop_
_entity_poly.entity_id
_entity_poly.type
_entity_poly.pdbx_seq_one_letter_code
_entity_poly.pdbx_strand_id
1 'polypeptide(L)'
;MKGNIARIVAQFKQSWNKELEDDAIVRACQEAGHQWRERELGPVATVKMFLLQILFGNVACEFVPHLAGKDVTGSAYCAARGRLPLAALQSLLSRCTTKMAACVRDTGLWLGHRLFLIDGSGFSMSDTPALQKHFGQPPGQAAGCGFPTAHWLALVHFGSGLFQKVITGALRKSELSGVSQMHPELEAGDVLLGDRAFSSYGHVALLMSRSLHGIFRARATLIVDFTPGRPHAIPGKGKSGCQPGRPRSKWISSAGPLDQIVEWFRPVEVPAWLTAEDWASLPATLRIRVLRYTIARPGFRVHLVTLLTTLLDPERYPQEKLAEAYGLRWTVETCLKHLKTTMKMDVLRCLTVCGVQKELTMFLLAYNLVRMVVLEAARCQGVPPERISFIDALRWLATAQPGDVLPNLVIISQRPGRFEPRVRKRRPKVFPLMKNPRAVLKQALLAQQLAP
;
A
#
# COMPACT_ATOMS: atom_id res chain seq x y z
N MET A 1 -11.79 -4.35 -32.52
CA MET A 1 -10.56 -3.90 -31.79
C MET A 1 -10.94 -3.61 -30.34
N LYS A 2 -11.00 -4.67 -29.53
CA LYS A 2 -11.26 -4.58 -28.09
C LYS A 2 -10.01 -4.08 -27.38
N GLY A 3 -10.14 -3.05 -26.55
CA GLY A 3 -9.11 -2.75 -25.54
C GLY A 3 -8.11 -1.67 -25.88
N ASN A 4 -8.50 -0.55 -26.44
CA ASN A 4 -7.63 0.63 -26.41
C ASN A 4 -7.93 1.48 -25.14
N ILE A 5 -7.44 1.02 -23.98
CA ILE A 5 -7.63 1.67 -22.69
C ILE A 5 -7.27 3.16 -22.76
N ALA A 6 -6.19 3.53 -23.48
CA ALA A 6 -5.81 4.92 -23.66
C ALA A 6 -6.93 5.77 -24.31
N ARG A 7 -7.62 5.21 -25.32
CA ARG A 7 -8.74 5.89 -25.97
C ARG A 7 -10.01 5.93 -25.09
N ILE A 8 -10.23 4.88 -24.28
CA ILE A 8 -11.35 4.85 -23.33
C ILE A 8 -11.16 5.95 -22.28
N VAL A 9 -9.98 6.05 -21.70
CA VAL A 9 -9.69 7.07 -20.67
C VAL A 9 -9.48 8.47 -21.27
N ALA A 10 -9.19 8.61 -22.56
CA ALA A 10 -9.06 9.91 -23.24
C ALA A 10 -10.33 10.75 -23.15
N GLN A 11 -11.52 10.13 -23.07
CA GLN A 11 -12.79 10.83 -22.90
C GLN A 11 -12.90 11.61 -21.58
N PHE A 12 -12.13 11.27 -20.55
CA PHE A 12 -12.12 12.03 -19.29
C PHE A 12 -11.50 13.41 -19.40
N LYS A 13 -10.96 13.81 -20.57
CA LYS A 13 -10.34 15.12 -20.86
C LYS A 13 -9.34 15.58 -19.80
N GLN A 14 -8.62 14.62 -19.17
CA GLN A 14 -7.65 14.89 -18.12
C GLN A 14 -6.23 14.68 -18.62
N SER A 15 -5.28 15.46 -18.08
CA SER A 15 -3.90 15.49 -18.55
C SER A 15 -3.13 14.17 -18.42
N TRP A 16 -3.52 13.29 -17.49
CA TRP A 16 -2.89 12.00 -17.25
C TRP A 16 -3.11 10.97 -18.38
N ASN A 17 -4.14 11.17 -19.21
CA ASN A 17 -4.43 10.27 -20.34
C ASN A 17 -3.28 10.23 -21.37
N LYS A 18 -2.62 11.36 -21.55
CA LYS A 18 -1.50 11.53 -22.50
C LYS A 18 -0.33 10.61 -22.16
N GLU A 19 -0.16 10.25 -20.91
CA GLU A 19 0.92 9.35 -20.47
C GLU A 19 0.71 7.88 -20.86
N LEU A 20 -0.48 7.53 -21.37
CA LEU A 20 -0.81 6.19 -21.88
C LEU A 20 -1.00 6.17 -23.41
N GLU A 21 -0.81 7.29 -24.07
CA GLU A 21 -0.79 7.34 -25.54
C GLU A 21 0.43 6.60 -26.10
N ASP A 22 0.34 6.20 -27.34
CA ASP A 22 1.34 5.39 -28.01
C ASP A 22 2.74 6.04 -27.96
N ASP A 23 2.82 7.35 -28.21
CA ASP A 23 4.07 8.11 -28.17
C ASP A 23 4.69 8.16 -26.78
N ALA A 24 3.88 8.22 -25.71
CA ALA A 24 4.38 8.22 -24.34
C ALA A 24 4.98 6.86 -23.98
N ILE A 25 4.35 5.78 -24.40
CA ILE A 25 4.86 4.42 -24.20
C ILE A 25 6.17 4.22 -24.99
N VAL A 26 6.20 4.67 -26.25
CA VAL A 26 7.40 4.62 -27.09
C VAL A 26 8.55 5.38 -26.43
N ARG A 27 8.32 6.64 -26.03
CA ARG A 27 9.34 7.45 -25.32
C ARG A 27 9.86 6.78 -24.08
N ALA A 28 8.99 6.25 -23.22
CA ALA A 28 9.40 5.56 -22.01
C ALA A 28 10.28 4.34 -22.28
N CYS A 29 10.00 3.61 -23.36
CA CYS A 29 10.82 2.47 -23.78
C CYS A 29 12.17 2.93 -24.37
N GLN A 30 12.19 4.00 -25.16
CA GLN A 30 13.43 4.58 -25.73
C GLN A 30 14.35 5.12 -24.64
N GLU A 31 13.81 5.88 -23.68
CA GLU A 31 14.53 6.40 -22.51
C GLU A 31 15.12 5.27 -21.64
N ALA A 32 14.46 4.13 -21.60
CA ALA A 32 14.97 2.93 -20.93
C ALA A 32 15.96 2.12 -21.78
N GLY A 33 16.41 2.64 -22.93
CA GLY A 33 17.36 1.98 -23.81
C GLY A 33 16.81 0.77 -24.55
N HIS A 34 15.48 0.62 -24.63
CA HIS A 34 14.88 -0.53 -25.28
C HIS A 34 14.96 -0.40 -26.82
N GLN A 35 15.50 -1.41 -27.46
CA GLN A 35 15.53 -1.55 -28.91
C GLN A 35 14.56 -2.66 -29.34
N TRP A 36 13.79 -2.40 -30.36
CA TRP A 36 12.83 -3.36 -30.91
C TRP A 36 12.75 -3.27 -32.44
N ARG A 37 12.27 -4.31 -33.03
CA ARG A 37 11.90 -4.31 -34.46
C ARG A 37 10.40 -4.05 -34.56
N GLU A 38 9.97 -3.30 -35.55
CA GLU A 38 8.55 -3.10 -35.83
C GLU A 38 7.89 -4.43 -36.18
N ARG A 39 7.05 -4.91 -35.26
CA ARG A 39 6.28 -6.14 -35.35
C ARG A 39 4.97 -5.97 -34.61
N GLU A 40 4.03 -6.93 -34.75
CA GLU A 40 2.73 -6.90 -34.06
C GLU A 40 2.82 -6.71 -32.52
N LEU A 41 3.84 -7.30 -31.90
CA LEU A 41 4.12 -7.22 -30.47
C LEU A 41 5.26 -6.20 -30.18
N GLY A 42 5.16 -5.00 -30.75
CA GLY A 42 5.98 -3.86 -30.36
C GLY A 42 5.65 -3.41 -28.90
N PRO A 43 6.41 -2.44 -28.36
CA PRO A 43 6.23 -1.97 -26.97
C PRO A 43 4.81 -1.52 -26.67
N VAL A 44 4.20 -0.74 -27.54
CA VAL A 44 2.83 -0.21 -27.36
C VAL A 44 1.81 -1.32 -27.24
N ALA A 45 1.79 -2.26 -28.20
CA ALA A 45 0.88 -3.39 -28.17
C ALA A 45 1.08 -4.24 -26.91
N THR A 46 2.34 -4.50 -26.54
CA THR A 46 2.69 -5.33 -25.39
C THR A 46 2.27 -4.69 -24.07
N VAL A 47 2.50 -3.38 -23.87
CA VAL A 47 2.06 -2.66 -22.67
C VAL A 47 0.54 -2.64 -22.54
N LYS A 48 -0.18 -2.35 -23.64
CA LYS A 48 -1.65 -2.36 -23.68
C LYS A 48 -2.23 -3.74 -23.39
N MET A 49 -1.64 -4.79 -23.95
CA MET A 49 -2.04 -6.17 -23.66
C MET A 49 -1.74 -6.56 -22.21
N PHE A 50 -0.66 -6.07 -21.64
CA PHE A 50 -0.34 -6.33 -20.24
C PHE A 50 -1.34 -5.64 -19.30
N LEU A 51 -1.71 -4.39 -19.57
CA LEU A 51 -2.77 -3.69 -18.83
C LEU A 51 -4.09 -4.49 -18.92
N LEU A 52 -4.47 -4.90 -20.10
CA LEU A 52 -5.67 -5.71 -20.33
C LEU A 52 -5.62 -7.02 -19.53
N GLN A 53 -4.47 -7.71 -19.52
CA GLN A 53 -4.26 -8.91 -18.72
C GLN A 53 -4.57 -8.68 -17.24
N ILE A 54 -4.06 -7.58 -16.68
CA ILE A 54 -4.28 -7.24 -15.27
C ILE A 54 -5.75 -6.92 -14.99
N LEU A 55 -6.39 -6.11 -15.84
CA LEU A 55 -7.80 -5.74 -15.68
C LEU A 55 -8.75 -6.95 -15.72
N PHE A 56 -8.40 -7.99 -16.47
CA PHE A 56 -9.11 -9.27 -16.47
C PHE A 56 -8.67 -10.24 -15.36
N GLY A 57 -8.06 -9.72 -14.28
CA GLY A 57 -7.67 -10.50 -13.10
C GLY A 57 -6.43 -11.36 -13.34
N ASN A 58 -5.47 -10.81 -14.07
CA ASN A 58 -4.18 -11.44 -14.36
C ASN A 58 -4.33 -12.85 -14.98
N VAL A 59 -5.12 -12.92 -16.04
CA VAL A 59 -5.37 -14.19 -16.79
C VAL A 59 -4.07 -14.76 -17.37
N ALA A 60 -4.10 -16.04 -17.73
CA ALA A 60 -2.96 -16.70 -18.37
C ALA A 60 -2.56 -15.99 -19.68
N CYS A 61 -1.26 -15.95 -19.98
CA CYS A 61 -0.73 -15.32 -21.18
C CYS A 61 -1.36 -15.87 -22.47
N GLU A 62 -1.75 -17.14 -22.47
CA GLU A 62 -2.41 -17.80 -23.60
C GLU A 62 -3.74 -17.14 -23.96
N PHE A 63 -4.45 -16.61 -22.98
CA PHE A 63 -5.77 -16.00 -23.20
C PHE A 63 -5.70 -14.53 -23.63
N VAL A 64 -4.57 -13.83 -23.39
CA VAL A 64 -4.44 -12.39 -23.64
C VAL A 64 -4.56 -12.00 -25.11
N PRO A 65 -3.96 -12.73 -26.07
CA PRO A 65 -4.16 -12.46 -27.50
C PRO A 65 -5.63 -12.48 -27.93
N HIS A 66 -6.40 -13.45 -27.44
CA HIS A 66 -7.84 -13.51 -27.73
C HIS A 66 -8.59 -12.29 -27.17
N LEU A 67 -8.28 -11.87 -25.94
CA LEU A 67 -8.85 -10.65 -25.37
C LEU A 67 -8.51 -9.40 -26.18
N ALA A 68 -7.29 -9.32 -26.69
CA ALA A 68 -6.79 -8.19 -27.47
C ALA A 68 -7.22 -8.23 -28.94
N GLY A 69 -7.83 -9.31 -29.41
CA GLY A 69 -8.16 -9.53 -30.83
C GLY A 69 -6.92 -9.55 -31.72
N LYS A 70 -5.83 -10.17 -31.25
CA LYS A 70 -4.55 -10.29 -31.94
C LYS A 70 -4.29 -11.74 -32.36
N ASP A 71 -3.81 -11.92 -33.59
CA ASP A 71 -3.41 -13.23 -34.11
C ASP A 71 -1.94 -13.53 -33.80
N VAL A 72 -1.66 -13.71 -32.50
CA VAL A 72 -0.35 -14.05 -31.96
C VAL A 72 -0.51 -15.13 -30.88
N THR A 73 0.54 -15.91 -30.63
CA THR A 73 0.50 -16.93 -29.58
C THR A 73 0.71 -16.33 -28.18
N GLY A 74 0.18 -16.97 -27.14
CA GLY A 74 0.42 -16.59 -25.75
C GLY A 74 1.92 -16.64 -25.37
N SER A 75 2.67 -17.58 -25.93
CA SER A 75 4.13 -17.66 -25.75
C SER A 75 4.86 -16.48 -26.39
N ALA A 76 4.46 -16.05 -27.58
CA ALA A 76 5.00 -14.86 -28.23
C ALA A 76 4.73 -13.58 -27.40
N TYR A 77 3.50 -13.46 -26.88
CA TYR A 77 3.15 -12.37 -25.95
C TYR A 77 3.97 -12.43 -24.65
N CYS A 78 4.10 -13.61 -24.03
CA CYS A 78 4.90 -13.78 -22.82
C CYS A 78 6.37 -13.35 -23.04
N ALA A 79 6.96 -13.76 -24.19
CA ALA A 79 8.31 -13.35 -24.57
C ALA A 79 8.41 -11.82 -24.81
N ALA A 80 7.43 -11.22 -25.50
CA ALA A 80 7.39 -9.76 -25.70
C ALA A 80 7.31 -9.01 -24.38
N ARG A 81 6.43 -9.42 -23.47
CA ARG A 81 6.33 -8.89 -22.11
C ARG A 81 7.64 -9.03 -21.33
N GLY A 82 8.33 -10.16 -21.49
CA GLY A 82 9.65 -10.41 -20.90
C GLY A 82 10.71 -9.40 -21.36
N ARG A 83 10.68 -8.96 -22.61
CA ARG A 83 11.63 -7.99 -23.19
C ARG A 83 11.39 -6.54 -22.75
N LEU A 84 10.17 -6.15 -22.37
CA LEU A 84 9.90 -4.79 -21.91
C LEU A 84 10.84 -4.41 -20.75
N PRO A 85 11.51 -3.26 -20.76
CA PRO A 85 12.31 -2.82 -19.63
C PRO A 85 11.43 -2.53 -18.42
N LEU A 86 11.86 -2.95 -17.23
CA LEU A 86 11.18 -2.58 -15.98
C LEU A 86 11.16 -1.07 -15.79
N ALA A 87 12.27 -0.39 -16.10
CA ALA A 87 12.40 1.05 -15.99
C ALA A 87 11.36 1.81 -16.82
N ALA A 88 11.03 1.33 -18.03
CA ALA A 88 9.96 1.90 -18.86
C ALA A 88 8.59 1.83 -18.18
N LEU A 89 8.24 0.67 -17.61
CA LEU A 89 6.97 0.50 -16.92
C LEU A 89 6.90 1.33 -15.64
N GLN A 90 7.99 1.43 -14.90
CA GLN A 90 8.10 2.27 -13.70
C GLN A 90 7.99 3.77 -14.06
N SER A 91 8.60 4.20 -15.16
CA SER A 91 8.47 5.58 -15.68
C SER A 91 7.01 5.89 -16.04
N LEU A 92 6.32 4.98 -16.75
CA LEU A 92 4.90 5.13 -17.08
C LEU A 92 4.05 5.23 -15.80
N LEU A 93 4.24 4.33 -14.85
CA LEU A 93 3.52 4.38 -13.56
C LEU A 93 3.76 5.71 -12.85
N SER A 94 5.00 6.15 -12.73
CA SER A 94 5.36 7.40 -12.05
C SER A 94 4.72 8.61 -12.73
N ARG A 95 4.84 8.76 -14.04
CA ARG A 95 4.24 9.86 -14.81
C ARG A 95 2.73 9.89 -14.69
N CYS A 96 2.07 8.73 -14.89
CA CYS A 96 0.63 8.62 -14.72
C CYS A 96 0.21 9.00 -13.31
N THR A 97 0.87 8.45 -12.28
CA THR A 97 0.52 8.70 -10.88
C THR A 97 0.70 10.19 -10.53
N THR A 98 1.79 10.83 -10.95
CA THR A 98 2.03 12.27 -10.72
C THR A 98 0.91 13.12 -11.34
N LYS A 99 0.52 12.83 -12.60
CA LYS A 99 -0.56 13.56 -13.27
C LYS A 99 -1.93 13.29 -12.61
N MET A 100 -2.23 12.05 -12.26
CA MET A 100 -3.45 11.69 -11.53
C MET A 100 -3.50 12.40 -10.19
N ALA A 101 -2.41 12.39 -9.42
CA ALA A 101 -2.30 13.05 -8.12
C ALA A 101 -2.60 14.56 -8.23
N ALA A 102 -2.05 15.22 -9.25
CA ALA A 102 -2.32 16.64 -9.49
C ALA A 102 -3.81 16.92 -9.76
N CYS A 103 -4.50 16.04 -10.50
CA CYS A 103 -5.94 16.17 -10.78
C CYS A 103 -6.82 16.04 -9.53
N VAL A 104 -6.36 15.32 -8.51
CA VAL A 104 -7.16 14.99 -7.31
C VAL A 104 -6.59 15.57 -6.02
N ARG A 105 -5.64 16.51 -6.14
CA ARG A 105 -4.87 17.07 -5.05
C ARG A 105 -5.74 17.50 -3.85
N ASP A 106 -6.81 18.22 -4.13
CA ASP A 106 -7.69 18.83 -3.13
C ASP A 106 -8.91 17.97 -2.79
N THR A 107 -8.93 16.71 -3.23
CA THR A 107 -10.03 15.80 -2.96
C THR A 107 -9.94 15.28 -1.53
N GLY A 108 -11.00 15.44 -0.73
CA GLY A 108 -11.10 14.85 0.62
C GLY A 108 -10.14 15.45 1.62
N LEU A 109 -9.91 16.78 1.57
CA LEU A 109 -9.12 17.49 2.57
C LEU A 109 -9.73 17.33 3.96
N TRP A 110 -8.87 17.11 4.95
CA TRP A 110 -9.23 17.08 6.36
C TRP A 110 -8.66 18.29 7.09
N LEU A 111 -9.52 19.16 7.57
CA LEU A 111 -9.15 20.43 8.23
C LEU A 111 -8.10 21.25 7.44
N GLY A 112 -8.20 21.23 6.12
CA GLY A 112 -7.27 21.90 5.20
C GLY A 112 -5.99 21.13 4.88
N HIS A 113 -5.82 19.92 5.40
CA HIS A 113 -4.68 19.05 5.12
C HIS A 113 -5.02 17.94 4.14
N ARG A 114 -4.08 17.57 3.29
CA ARG A 114 -4.15 16.30 2.56
C ARG A 114 -3.81 15.17 3.53
N LEU A 115 -4.64 14.12 3.53
CA LEU A 115 -4.38 12.93 4.33
C LEU A 115 -3.75 11.84 3.46
N PHE A 116 -2.71 11.22 3.98
CA PHE A 116 -2.08 10.05 3.41
C PHE A 116 -2.12 8.88 4.38
N LEU A 117 -2.34 7.71 3.84
CA LEU A 117 -2.40 6.46 4.59
C LEU A 117 -1.13 5.66 4.27
N ILE A 118 -0.47 5.16 5.31
CA ILE A 118 0.68 4.26 5.16
C ILE A 118 0.37 2.93 5.82
N ASP A 119 0.60 1.86 5.05
CA ASP A 119 0.41 0.50 5.58
C ASP A 119 1.30 -0.49 4.83
N GLY A 120 1.66 -1.56 5.53
CA GLY A 120 2.41 -2.67 4.98
C GLY A 120 1.51 -3.82 4.55
N SER A 121 1.91 -4.57 3.54
CA SER A 121 1.23 -5.80 3.13
C SER A 121 2.23 -6.79 2.52
N GLY A 122 1.81 -8.03 2.35
CA GLY A 122 2.59 -9.06 1.69
C GLY A 122 1.83 -9.68 0.51
N PHE A 123 2.57 -10.18 -0.45
CA PHE A 123 2.06 -11.00 -1.54
C PHE A 123 3.00 -12.18 -1.79
N SER A 124 2.41 -13.30 -2.17
CA SER A 124 3.17 -14.50 -2.52
C SER A 124 3.40 -14.58 -4.03
N MET A 125 4.30 -15.44 -4.44
CA MET A 125 4.65 -15.64 -5.84
C MET A 125 5.01 -17.09 -6.10
N SER A 126 5.29 -17.43 -7.36
CA SER A 126 5.68 -18.77 -7.77
C SER A 126 6.94 -19.24 -7.03
N ASP A 127 6.99 -20.52 -6.70
CA ASP A 127 8.12 -21.12 -6.01
C ASP A 127 9.25 -21.46 -6.99
N THR A 128 10.18 -20.53 -7.17
CA THR A 128 11.39 -20.71 -7.97
C THR A 128 12.64 -20.41 -7.16
N PRO A 129 13.80 -21.04 -7.44
CA PRO A 129 15.04 -20.78 -6.72
C PRO A 129 15.44 -19.29 -6.72
N ALA A 130 15.23 -18.60 -7.85
CA ALA A 130 15.57 -17.19 -7.97
C ALA A 130 14.68 -16.30 -7.06
N LEU A 131 13.39 -16.58 -6.99
CA LEU A 131 12.44 -15.85 -6.14
C LEU A 131 12.65 -16.17 -4.66
N GLN A 132 12.93 -17.44 -4.32
CA GLN A 132 13.30 -17.84 -2.96
C GLN A 132 14.56 -17.11 -2.47
N LYS A 133 15.60 -17.07 -3.32
CA LYS A 133 16.86 -16.37 -3.00
C LYS A 133 16.65 -14.87 -2.77
N HIS A 134 15.82 -14.23 -3.59
CA HIS A 134 15.64 -12.78 -3.56
C HIS A 134 14.67 -12.30 -2.46
N PHE A 135 13.52 -12.96 -2.32
CA PHE A 135 12.45 -12.53 -1.41
C PHE A 135 12.41 -13.32 -0.10
N GLY A 136 12.76 -14.61 -0.14
CA GLY A 136 12.64 -15.52 0.98
C GLY A 136 11.22 -16.00 1.24
N GLN A 137 11.08 -16.91 2.20
CA GLN A 137 9.80 -17.47 2.66
C GLN A 137 9.48 -17.03 4.10
N PRO A 138 8.20 -17.15 4.55
CA PRO A 138 7.84 -16.86 5.93
C PRO A 138 8.66 -17.65 6.96
N PRO A 139 9.14 -17.02 8.04
CA PRO A 139 10.09 -17.64 8.99
C PRO A 139 9.49 -18.78 9.83
N GLY A 140 8.15 -18.86 9.90
CA GLY A 140 7.47 -19.95 10.64
C GLY A 140 7.32 -21.27 9.86
N GLN A 141 7.93 -21.39 8.69
CA GLN A 141 7.86 -22.58 7.84
C GLN A 141 9.25 -23.17 7.67
N ALA A 142 9.35 -24.51 7.64
CA ALA A 142 10.63 -25.20 7.35
C ALA A 142 11.14 -24.78 5.96
N ALA A 143 12.46 -24.76 5.79
CA ALA A 143 13.09 -24.36 4.53
C ALA A 143 12.58 -25.19 3.35
N GLY A 144 12.19 -24.52 2.26
CA GLY A 144 11.60 -25.12 1.07
C GLY A 144 10.13 -25.56 1.21
N CYS A 145 9.45 -25.23 2.32
CA CYS A 145 8.04 -25.53 2.53
C CYS A 145 7.12 -24.32 2.33
N GLY A 146 7.67 -23.13 2.21
CA GLY A 146 6.93 -21.88 2.02
C GLY A 146 7.12 -21.30 0.64
N PHE A 147 6.08 -20.62 0.13
CA PHE A 147 6.21 -19.84 -1.09
C PHE A 147 7.02 -18.56 -0.82
N PRO A 148 7.80 -18.11 -1.82
CA PRO A 148 8.46 -16.81 -1.73
C PRO A 148 7.41 -15.72 -1.49
N THR A 149 7.70 -14.82 -0.56
CA THR A 149 6.79 -13.74 -0.17
C THR A 149 7.57 -12.44 -0.10
N ALA A 150 7.09 -11.43 -0.80
CA ALA A 150 7.59 -10.07 -0.68
C ALA A 150 6.73 -9.29 0.31
N HIS A 151 7.38 -8.38 1.01
CA HIS A 151 6.73 -7.34 1.78
C HIS A 151 6.73 -6.03 0.98
N TRP A 152 5.68 -5.27 1.07
CA TRP A 152 5.60 -3.95 0.47
C TRP A 152 5.05 -2.92 1.46
N LEU A 153 5.49 -1.70 1.29
CA LEU A 153 4.99 -0.54 2.00
C LEU A 153 4.29 0.36 0.98
N ALA A 154 3.07 0.75 1.26
CA ALA A 154 2.24 1.55 0.38
C ALA A 154 1.89 2.89 1.01
N LEU A 155 1.98 3.95 0.19
CA LEU A 155 1.49 5.29 0.48
C LEU A 155 0.26 5.55 -0.38
N VAL A 156 -0.88 5.83 0.24
CA VAL A 156 -2.16 6.04 -0.43
C VAL A 156 -2.70 7.41 -0.08
N HIS A 157 -3.08 8.21 -1.08
CA HIS A 157 -3.80 9.46 -0.86
C HIS A 157 -5.24 9.15 -0.45
N PHE A 158 -5.65 9.60 0.74
CA PHE A 158 -6.95 9.23 1.32
C PHE A 158 -8.13 9.64 0.44
N GLY A 159 -8.19 10.90 0.03
CA GLY A 159 -9.34 11.45 -0.70
C GLY A 159 -9.61 10.76 -2.03
N SER A 160 -8.55 10.36 -2.75
CA SER A 160 -8.71 9.68 -4.05
C SER A 160 -8.60 8.16 -3.96
N GLY A 161 -7.93 7.62 -2.95
CA GLY A 161 -7.57 6.21 -2.85
C GLY A 161 -6.48 5.78 -3.83
N LEU A 162 -5.74 6.72 -4.46
CA LEU A 162 -4.62 6.43 -5.35
C LEU A 162 -3.40 5.96 -4.57
N PHE A 163 -2.73 4.91 -5.06
CA PHE A 163 -1.38 4.57 -4.63
C PHE A 163 -0.40 5.60 -5.19
N GLN A 164 0.19 6.41 -4.31
CA GLN A 164 1.21 7.40 -4.66
C GLN A 164 2.58 6.77 -4.85
N LYS A 165 2.94 5.89 -3.91
CA LYS A 165 4.22 5.19 -3.87
C LYS A 165 4.05 3.81 -3.29
N VAL A 166 4.80 2.87 -3.83
CA VAL A 166 4.96 1.53 -3.24
C VAL A 166 6.43 1.17 -3.25
N ILE A 167 6.92 0.68 -2.12
CA ILE A 167 8.28 0.17 -1.97
C ILE A 167 8.19 -1.31 -1.66
N THR A 168 8.87 -2.12 -2.44
CA THR A 168 8.93 -3.57 -2.25
C THR A 168 10.26 -3.97 -1.64
N GLY A 169 10.22 -4.95 -0.76
CA GLY A 169 11.40 -5.50 -0.11
C GLY A 169 11.24 -6.98 0.21
N ALA A 170 12.36 -7.61 0.59
CA ALA A 170 12.32 -8.95 1.15
C ALA A 170 11.49 -8.96 2.45
N LEU A 171 10.83 -10.08 2.74
CA LEU A 171 9.93 -10.25 3.88
C LEU A 171 10.54 -9.87 5.24
N ARG A 172 11.86 -9.96 5.37
CA ARG A 172 12.60 -9.67 6.62
C ARG A 172 12.96 -8.19 6.82
N LYS A 173 12.72 -7.31 5.85
CA LYS A 173 12.97 -5.88 6.04
C LYS A 173 11.84 -5.25 6.87
N SER A 174 12.22 -4.45 7.87
CA SER A 174 11.26 -3.68 8.64
C SER A 174 10.50 -2.70 7.75
N GLU A 175 9.20 -2.55 7.96
CA GLU A 175 8.38 -1.53 7.28
C GLU A 175 8.98 -0.12 7.44
N LEU A 176 9.54 0.17 8.60
CA LEU A 176 10.19 1.45 8.87
C LEU A 176 11.42 1.72 7.99
N SER A 177 12.10 0.69 7.48
CA SER A 177 13.27 0.88 6.60
C SER A 177 12.92 1.54 5.24
N GLY A 178 11.65 1.48 4.83
CA GLY A 178 11.16 2.12 3.60
C GLY A 178 10.50 3.48 3.82
N VAL A 179 10.21 3.85 5.08
CA VAL A 179 9.40 5.03 5.40
C VAL A 179 10.01 6.33 4.89
N SER A 180 11.32 6.53 5.08
CA SER A 180 12.01 7.74 4.62
C SER A 180 11.94 7.94 3.10
N GLN A 181 11.81 6.85 2.32
CA GLN A 181 11.66 6.90 0.87
C GLN A 181 10.23 7.29 0.44
N MET A 182 9.25 7.29 1.36
CA MET A 182 7.89 7.76 1.10
C MET A 182 7.76 9.28 1.27
N HIS A 183 8.55 9.88 2.16
CA HIS A 183 8.45 11.30 2.51
C HIS A 183 8.63 12.26 1.32
N PRO A 184 9.46 12.00 0.29
CA PRO A 184 9.56 12.86 -0.89
C PRO A 184 8.27 13.00 -1.71
N GLU A 185 7.31 12.09 -1.53
CA GLU A 185 5.99 12.16 -2.19
C GLU A 185 4.99 13.07 -1.45
N LEU A 186 5.40 13.57 -0.28
CA LEU A 186 4.59 14.42 0.60
C LEU A 186 5.09 15.86 0.56
N GLU A 187 4.17 16.79 0.77
CA GLU A 187 4.45 18.23 0.85
C GLU A 187 4.24 18.75 2.27
N ALA A 188 4.90 19.86 2.60
CA ALA A 188 4.74 20.50 3.92
C ALA A 188 3.25 20.72 4.26
N GLY A 189 2.87 20.33 5.46
CA GLY A 189 1.49 20.39 5.92
C GLY A 189 0.66 19.12 5.68
N ASP A 190 1.15 18.16 4.92
CA ASP A 190 0.46 16.86 4.77
C ASP A 190 0.43 16.08 6.08
N VAL A 191 -0.62 15.29 6.26
CA VAL A 191 -0.80 14.45 7.46
C VAL A 191 -0.74 12.98 7.07
N LEU A 192 0.19 12.25 7.70
CA LEU A 192 0.36 10.81 7.50
C LEU A 192 -0.33 10.02 8.60
N LEU A 193 -1.22 9.12 8.22
CA LEU A 193 -1.93 8.19 9.11
C LEU A 193 -1.29 6.81 9.00
N GLY A 194 -0.91 6.22 10.13
CA GLY A 194 -0.33 4.88 10.17
C GLY A 194 -0.70 4.12 11.44
N ASP A 195 -0.41 2.84 11.42
CA ASP A 195 -0.59 2.00 12.59
C ASP A 195 0.53 2.21 13.64
N ARG A 196 0.56 1.38 14.69
CA ARG A 196 1.56 1.46 15.76
C ARG A 196 3.00 1.18 15.29
N ALA A 197 3.21 0.52 14.16
CA ALA A 197 4.55 0.27 13.63
C ALA A 197 5.24 1.59 13.28
N PHE A 198 4.48 2.58 12.81
CA PHE A 198 4.96 3.86 12.33
C PHE A 198 5.14 4.92 13.43
N SER A 199 4.73 4.67 14.67
CA SER A 199 4.86 5.60 15.81
C SER A 199 6.26 5.56 16.46
N SER A 200 7.34 5.40 15.67
CA SER A 200 8.70 5.43 16.20
C SER A 200 9.24 6.85 16.31
N TYR A 201 10.12 7.12 17.30
CA TYR A 201 10.73 8.42 17.48
C TYR A 201 11.41 8.94 16.20
N GLY A 202 12.26 8.12 15.59
CA GLY A 202 12.97 8.49 14.37
C GLY A 202 12.04 8.85 13.21
N HIS A 203 10.97 8.09 13.02
CA HIS A 203 10.00 8.40 11.98
C HIS A 203 9.28 9.72 12.22
N VAL A 204 8.81 9.97 13.46
CA VAL A 204 8.15 11.23 13.82
C VAL A 204 9.11 12.41 13.68
N ALA A 205 10.38 12.26 14.09
CA ALA A 205 11.38 13.29 13.91
C ALA A 205 11.64 13.63 12.44
N LEU A 206 11.73 12.60 11.56
CA LEU A 206 11.89 12.79 10.12
C LEU A 206 10.66 13.45 9.45
N LEU A 207 9.45 13.18 9.93
CA LEU A 207 8.26 13.89 9.45
C LEU A 207 8.33 15.38 9.85
N MET A 208 8.60 15.64 11.11
CA MET A 208 8.67 17.02 11.62
C MET A 208 9.77 17.86 10.95
N SER A 209 10.92 17.25 10.63
CA SER A 209 12.00 17.95 9.91
C SER A 209 11.61 18.39 8.50
N ARG A 210 10.57 17.81 7.93
CA ARG A 210 10.00 18.16 6.62
C ARG A 210 8.69 18.95 6.72
N SER A 211 8.34 19.45 7.90
CA SER A 211 7.05 20.12 8.17
C SER A 211 5.85 19.24 7.82
N LEU A 212 6.00 17.92 7.95
CA LEU A 212 4.94 16.94 7.81
C LEU A 212 4.32 16.63 9.16
N HIS A 213 3.06 16.20 9.14
CA HIS A 213 2.36 15.79 10.34
C HIS A 213 2.09 14.30 10.37
N GLY A 214 1.92 13.74 11.58
CA GLY A 214 1.59 12.33 11.76
C GLY A 214 0.49 12.12 12.78
N ILE A 215 -0.38 11.15 12.53
CA ILE A 215 -1.35 10.61 13.50
C ILE A 215 -1.16 9.10 13.52
N PHE A 216 -0.62 8.58 14.61
CA PHE A 216 -0.27 7.17 14.74
C PHE A 216 -0.86 6.57 16.00
N ARG A 217 -1.22 5.30 15.95
CA ARG A 217 -1.49 4.56 17.18
C ARG A 217 -0.19 4.38 17.97
N ALA A 218 -0.22 4.70 19.24
CA ALA A 218 0.94 4.51 20.11
C ALA A 218 1.29 3.02 20.24
N ARG A 219 2.59 2.71 20.30
CA ARG A 219 3.08 1.35 20.56
C ARG A 219 2.66 0.90 21.97
N ALA A 220 2.37 -0.37 22.13
CA ALA A 220 2.01 -0.93 23.45
C ALA A 220 3.12 -0.76 24.50
N THR A 221 4.38 -0.64 24.05
CA THR A 221 5.54 -0.40 24.92
C THR A 221 5.71 1.06 25.36
N LEU A 222 4.93 1.99 24.79
CA LEU A 222 4.94 3.38 25.19
C LEU A 222 4.13 3.54 26.50
N ILE A 223 4.82 3.82 27.60
CA ILE A 223 4.18 4.11 28.86
C ILE A 223 3.59 5.52 28.79
N VAL A 224 2.27 5.61 28.97
CA VAL A 224 1.52 6.86 28.93
C VAL A 224 0.77 7.04 30.25
N ASP A 225 1.06 8.15 30.91
CA ASP A 225 0.42 8.62 32.13
C ASP A 225 -0.05 10.06 31.89
N PHE A 226 -1.32 10.32 32.16
CA PHE A 226 -1.94 11.63 31.93
C PHE A 226 -1.95 12.53 33.17
N THR A 227 -1.37 12.09 34.28
CA THR A 227 -1.30 12.89 35.50
C THR A 227 -0.45 14.16 35.29
N PRO A 228 -0.98 15.35 35.52
CA PRO A 228 -0.22 16.58 35.40
C PRO A 228 1.04 16.59 36.29
N GLY A 229 2.17 17.03 35.74
CA GLY A 229 3.43 17.13 36.50
C GLY A 229 4.06 15.79 36.90
N ARG A 230 3.56 14.66 36.39
CA ARG A 230 4.04 13.32 36.70
C ARG A 230 5.55 13.13 36.53
N PRO A 231 6.18 12.23 37.28
CA PRO A 231 7.58 11.90 37.09
C PRO A 231 7.81 11.21 35.70
N HIS A 232 9.00 11.38 35.16
CA HIS A 232 9.42 10.80 33.89
C HIS A 232 10.80 10.15 34.01
N ALA A 233 11.13 9.32 33.05
CA ALA A 233 12.44 8.73 32.93
C ALA A 233 13.49 9.78 32.55
N ILE A 234 14.62 9.79 33.25
CA ILE A 234 15.76 10.69 32.96
C ILE A 234 16.58 10.04 31.86
N PRO A 235 16.80 10.70 30.69
CA PRO A 235 17.64 10.15 29.63
C PRO A 235 19.04 9.73 30.13
N GLY A 236 19.51 8.59 29.71
CA GLY A 236 20.83 8.07 30.08
C GLY A 236 20.93 7.41 31.48
N LYS A 237 19.88 7.45 32.30
CA LYS A 237 19.86 6.75 33.61
C LYS A 237 19.16 5.38 33.50
N GLY A 238 19.72 4.39 34.22
CA GLY A 238 19.25 3.01 34.29
C GLY A 238 19.96 2.04 33.34
N LYS A 239 19.77 0.72 33.55
CA LYS A 239 20.25 -0.31 32.64
C LYS A 239 19.60 -0.09 31.26
N SER A 240 20.33 0.13 30.23
CA SER A 240 19.85 0.52 28.87
C SER A 240 19.34 1.96 28.72
N GLY A 241 19.74 2.91 29.57
CA GLY A 241 19.31 4.31 29.48
C GLY A 241 17.81 4.54 29.68
N CYS A 242 17.12 3.62 30.37
CA CYS A 242 15.69 3.65 30.62
C CYS A 242 15.37 3.29 32.08
N GLN A 243 14.48 4.03 32.69
CA GLN A 243 13.93 3.72 34.01
C GLN A 243 12.63 2.92 33.84
N PRO A 244 12.55 1.66 34.29
CA PRO A 244 11.33 0.87 34.21
C PRO A 244 10.14 1.55 34.86
N GLY A 245 8.96 1.41 34.25
CA GLY A 245 7.72 1.95 34.79
C GLY A 245 7.50 3.46 34.62
N ARG A 246 8.48 4.21 34.12
CA ARG A 246 8.34 5.65 33.90
C ARG A 246 8.18 6.02 32.42
N PRO A 247 7.28 6.98 32.08
CA PRO A 247 7.17 7.51 30.73
C PRO A 247 8.49 8.13 30.24
N ARG A 248 8.85 7.87 28.99
CA ARG A 248 10.02 8.51 28.33
C ARG A 248 9.68 9.90 27.79
N SER A 249 8.79 10.60 28.46
CA SER A 249 8.36 11.93 28.06
C SER A 249 8.05 12.77 29.29
N LYS A 250 8.49 14.04 29.28
CA LYS A 250 8.14 15.03 30.28
C LYS A 250 6.76 15.59 29.96
N TRP A 251 5.89 15.67 30.95
CA TRP A 251 4.60 16.34 30.81
C TRP A 251 4.82 17.85 30.67
N ILE A 252 4.09 18.48 29.71
CA ILE A 252 4.14 19.95 29.49
C ILE A 252 2.81 20.57 29.85
N SER A 253 1.71 20.11 29.25
CA SER A 253 0.38 20.67 29.48
C SER A 253 -0.71 19.64 29.19
N SER A 254 -1.89 19.83 29.82
CA SER A 254 -3.12 19.10 29.47
C SER A 254 -3.90 19.84 28.41
N ALA A 255 -4.46 19.10 27.46
CA ALA A 255 -5.44 19.56 26.49
C ALA A 255 -6.84 18.97 26.79
N GLY A 256 -6.92 18.10 27.82
CA GLY A 256 -8.14 17.43 28.28
C GLY A 256 -7.81 16.32 29.29
N PRO A 257 -8.81 15.61 29.85
CA PRO A 257 -8.57 14.57 30.88
C PRO A 257 -7.65 13.43 30.42
N LEU A 258 -7.74 13.06 29.15
CA LEU A 258 -6.92 12.01 28.52
C LEU A 258 -6.22 12.55 27.28
N ASP A 259 -5.76 13.80 27.36
CA ASP A 259 -5.12 14.51 26.26
C ASP A 259 -4.04 15.43 26.81
N GLN A 260 -2.80 15.26 26.36
CA GLN A 260 -1.64 15.98 26.88
C GLN A 260 -0.63 16.28 25.80
N ILE A 261 0.09 17.38 25.97
CA ILE A 261 1.29 17.71 25.23
C ILE A 261 2.50 17.31 26.08
N VAL A 262 3.44 16.62 25.48
CA VAL A 262 4.63 16.10 26.14
C VAL A 262 5.89 16.40 25.33
N GLU A 263 6.99 16.52 26.03
CA GLU A 263 8.32 16.51 25.45
C GLU A 263 8.85 15.08 25.47
N TRP A 264 8.94 14.44 24.30
CA TRP A 264 9.34 13.05 24.12
C TRP A 264 10.85 12.97 23.91
N PHE A 265 11.56 12.20 24.72
CA PHE A 265 13.01 12.06 24.66
C PHE A 265 13.43 11.03 23.63
N ARG A 266 14.52 11.34 22.89
CA ARG A 266 15.14 10.41 21.96
C ARG A 266 15.64 9.17 22.71
N PRO A 267 15.27 7.96 22.29
CA PRO A 267 15.82 6.72 22.82
C PRO A 267 17.36 6.66 22.65
N VAL A 268 18.05 6.00 23.57
CA VAL A 268 19.51 5.79 23.47
C VAL A 268 19.84 4.81 22.33
N GLU A 269 19.01 3.78 22.17
CA GLU A 269 19.22 2.74 21.17
C GLU A 269 18.94 3.27 19.75
N VAL A 270 19.93 3.11 18.88
CA VAL A 270 19.79 3.41 17.44
C VAL A 270 18.93 2.33 16.81
N PRO A 271 17.80 2.68 16.15
CA PRO A 271 17.00 1.68 15.48
C PRO A 271 17.72 1.12 14.25
N ALA A 272 17.62 -0.18 14.02
CA ALA A 272 18.32 -0.88 12.94
C ALA A 272 18.06 -0.36 11.51
N TRP A 273 17.06 0.48 11.31
CA TRP A 273 16.69 1.06 10.01
C TRP A 273 17.28 2.47 9.77
N LEU A 274 17.99 3.06 10.77
CA LEU A 274 18.72 4.33 10.65
C LEU A 274 20.21 4.10 10.88
N THR A 275 21.04 4.92 10.23
CA THR A 275 22.46 4.97 10.56
C THR A 275 22.68 5.67 11.90
N ALA A 276 23.83 5.44 12.53
CA ALA A 276 24.18 6.13 13.78
C ALA A 276 24.27 7.67 13.57
N GLU A 277 24.75 8.08 12.40
CA GLU A 277 24.87 9.50 12.01
C GLU A 277 23.51 10.16 11.84
N ASP A 278 22.60 9.51 11.06
CA ASP A 278 21.23 10.00 10.89
C ASP A 278 20.51 10.09 12.26
N TRP A 279 20.70 9.06 13.11
CA TRP A 279 20.12 9.06 14.44
C TRP A 279 20.65 10.18 15.32
N ALA A 280 21.97 10.45 15.28
CA ALA A 280 22.60 11.51 16.02
C ALA A 280 22.15 12.91 15.58
N SER A 281 21.86 13.09 14.30
CA SER A 281 21.37 14.35 13.72
C SER A 281 19.92 14.70 14.12
N LEU A 282 19.13 13.71 14.59
CA LEU A 282 17.77 13.97 15.03
C LEU A 282 17.74 14.76 16.33
N PRO A 283 16.72 15.59 16.58
CA PRO A 283 16.55 16.33 17.85
C PRO A 283 16.63 15.41 19.06
N ALA A 284 17.14 15.93 20.18
CA ALA A 284 17.18 15.18 21.44
C ALA A 284 15.77 15.01 22.05
N THR A 285 14.87 15.92 21.75
CA THR A 285 13.46 15.91 22.20
C THR A 285 12.53 16.28 21.06
N LEU A 286 11.29 15.76 21.12
CA LEU A 286 10.19 16.14 20.24
C LEU A 286 9.00 16.56 21.08
N ARG A 287 8.37 17.68 20.71
CA ARG A 287 7.09 18.06 21.29
C ARG A 287 5.99 17.36 20.50
N ILE A 288 5.23 16.50 21.18
CA ILE A 288 4.14 15.72 20.61
C ILE A 288 2.90 15.80 21.50
N ARG A 289 1.74 15.54 20.90
CA ARG A 289 0.49 15.37 21.63
C ARG A 289 0.14 13.89 21.72
N VAL A 290 -0.26 13.46 22.90
CA VAL A 290 -0.69 12.09 23.18
C VAL A 290 -2.09 12.14 23.75
N LEU A 291 -3.01 11.43 23.12
CA LEU A 291 -4.42 11.41 23.54
C LEU A 291 -4.96 9.98 23.57
N ARG A 292 -6.00 9.76 24.39
CA ARG A 292 -6.61 8.44 24.58
C ARG A 292 -8.12 8.53 24.52
N TYR A 293 -8.74 7.66 23.73
CA TYR A 293 -10.18 7.59 23.63
C TYR A 293 -10.65 6.13 23.53
N THR A 294 -11.95 5.95 23.77
CA THR A 294 -12.58 4.63 23.74
C THR A 294 -13.43 4.47 22.48
N ILE A 295 -13.23 3.37 21.77
CA ILE A 295 -14.13 2.96 20.70
C ILE A 295 -15.10 1.94 21.26
N ALA A 296 -16.38 2.34 21.42
CA ALA A 296 -17.47 1.47 21.81
C ALA A 296 -18.48 1.41 20.66
N ARG A 297 -18.46 0.34 19.85
CA ARG A 297 -19.41 0.10 18.77
C ARG A 297 -20.13 -1.22 19.00
N PRO A 298 -21.46 -1.29 18.83
CA PRO A 298 -22.19 -2.55 18.92
C PRO A 298 -21.56 -3.64 18.06
N GLY A 299 -21.42 -4.86 18.60
CA GLY A 299 -20.78 -5.99 17.91
C GLY A 299 -19.25 -5.99 17.88
N PHE A 300 -18.59 -4.97 18.43
CA PHE A 300 -17.13 -4.87 18.55
C PHE A 300 -16.71 -4.88 20.02
N ARG A 301 -15.52 -5.42 20.30
CA ARG A 301 -14.92 -5.22 21.63
C ARG A 301 -14.63 -3.74 21.84
N VAL A 302 -14.94 -3.25 23.02
CA VAL A 302 -14.51 -1.91 23.44
C VAL A 302 -12.99 -1.87 23.40
N HIS A 303 -12.44 -0.92 22.66
CA HIS A 303 -11.00 -0.74 22.52
C HIS A 303 -10.57 0.64 23.01
N LEU A 304 -9.63 0.63 23.94
CA LEU A 304 -8.92 1.83 24.31
C LEU A 304 -7.83 2.09 23.27
N VAL A 305 -7.88 3.25 22.63
CA VAL A 305 -6.93 3.68 21.62
C VAL A 305 -6.14 4.87 22.15
N THR A 306 -4.82 4.74 22.14
CA THR A 306 -3.91 5.86 22.43
C THR A 306 -3.28 6.29 21.10
N LEU A 307 -3.41 7.57 20.75
CA LEU A 307 -2.78 8.18 19.59
C LEU A 307 -1.60 9.05 20.03
N LEU A 308 -0.64 9.11 19.13
CA LEU A 308 0.48 10.05 19.13
C LEU A 308 0.36 10.90 17.88
N THR A 309 0.44 12.23 18.02
CA THR A 309 0.36 13.16 16.88
C THR A 309 1.31 14.33 17.05
N THR A 310 1.72 14.89 15.91
CA THR A 310 2.49 16.14 15.84
C THR A 310 1.61 17.38 15.74
N LEU A 311 0.28 17.22 15.64
CA LEU A 311 -0.72 18.29 15.62
C LEU A 311 -1.03 18.70 17.05
N LEU A 312 -0.41 19.79 17.50
CA LEU A 312 -0.37 20.17 18.93
C LEU A 312 -1.57 20.99 19.39
N ASP A 313 -2.13 21.82 18.52
CA ASP A 313 -3.20 22.76 18.85
C ASP A 313 -4.53 22.03 19.11
N PRO A 314 -5.08 22.03 20.34
CA PRO A 314 -6.32 21.33 20.65
C PRO A 314 -7.57 22.03 20.12
N GLU A 315 -7.53 23.36 19.87
CA GLU A 315 -8.66 24.09 19.32
C GLU A 315 -8.81 23.81 17.83
N ARG A 316 -7.70 23.87 17.11
CA ARG A 316 -7.66 23.55 15.68
C ARG A 316 -7.88 22.05 15.39
N TYR A 317 -7.38 21.18 16.26
CA TYR A 317 -7.44 19.73 16.13
C TYR A 317 -8.08 19.08 17.36
N PRO A 318 -9.40 19.21 17.54
CA PRO A 318 -10.10 18.56 18.64
C PRO A 318 -9.87 17.05 18.69
N GLN A 319 -9.91 16.46 19.89
CA GLN A 319 -9.69 15.04 20.12
C GLN A 319 -10.61 14.16 19.24
N GLU A 320 -11.86 14.56 19.10
CA GLU A 320 -12.87 13.85 18.30
C GLU A 320 -12.48 13.83 16.82
N LYS A 321 -11.97 14.94 16.30
CA LYS A 321 -11.51 15.04 14.92
C LYS A 321 -10.27 14.19 14.66
N LEU A 322 -9.34 14.12 15.61
CA LEU A 322 -8.18 13.22 15.52
C LEU A 322 -8.61 11.75 15.58
N ALA A 323 -9.58 11.40 16.41
CA ALA A 323 -10.14 10.06 16.50
C ALA A 323 -10.87 9.66 15.20
N GLU A 324 -11.68 10.58 14.64
CA GLU A 324 -12.33 10.39 13.32
C GLU A 324 -11.29 10.16 12.22
N ALA A 325 -10.29 11.05 12.12
CA ALA A 325 -9.21 10.92 11.12
C ALA A 325 -8.48 9.57 11.25
N TYR A 326 -8.13 9.15 12.47
CA TYR A 326 -7.51 7.86 12.68
C TYR A 326 -8.42 6.69 12.26
N GLY A 327 -9.73 6.83 12.41
CA GLY A 327 -10.72 5.88 11.91
C GLY A 327 -10.65 5.69 10.38
N LEU A 328 -10.30 6.74 9.63
CA LEU A 328 -10.14 6.70 8.17
C LEU A 328 -8.96 5.82 7.71
N ARG A 329 -8.01 5.52 8.60
CA ARG A 329 -6.90 4.59 8.32
C ARG A 329 -7.37 3.25 7.75
N TRP A 330 -8.54 2.76 8.15
CA TRP A 330 -9.11 1.51 7.62
C TRP A 330 -9.38 1.54 6.12
N THR A 331 -9.41 2.71 5.51
CA THR A 331 -9.57 2.86 4.05
C THR A 331 -8.42 2.21 3.29
N VAL A 332 -7.18 2.27 3.81
CA VAL A 332 -6.03 1.61 3.18
C VAL A 332 -6.24 0.10 3.08
N GLU A 333 -6.82 -0.54 4.09
CA GLU A 333 -7.14 -1.97 4.06
C GLU A 333 -8.14 -2.31 2.95
N THR A 334 -9.08 -1.40 2.67
CA THR A 334 -10.02 -1.53 1.55
C THR A 334 -9.29 -1.37 0.20
N CYS A 335 -8.40 -0.39 0.07
CA CYS A 335 -7.57 -0.21 -1.13
C CYS A 335 -6.70 -1.44 -1.38
N LEU A 336 -6.04 -1.96 -0.34
CA LEU A 336 -5.24 -3.18 -0.40
C LEU A 336 -6.08 -4.42 -0.76
N LYS A 337 -7.30 -4.53 -0.22
CA LYS A 337 -8.24 -5.61 -0.56
C LYS A 337 -8.64 -5.55 -2.03
N HIS A 338 -8.94 -4.35 -2.56
CA HIS A 338 -9.27 -4.19 -3.98
C HIS A 338 -8.12 -4.66 -4.86
N LEU A 339 -6.90 -4.26 -4.57
CA LEU A 339 -5.72 -4.65 -5.33
C LEU A 339 -5.42 -6.15 -5.20
N LYS A 340 -5.36 -6.67 -3.96
CA LYS A 340 -4.99 -8.06 -3.70
C LYS A 340 -6.07 -9.06 -4.07
N THR A 341 -7.30 -8.82 -3.60
CA THR A 341 -8.38 -9.81 -3.71
C THR A 341 -9.21 -9.59 -4.96
N THR A 342 -9.63 -8.34 -5.23
CA THR A 342 -10.52 -8.05 -6.36
C THR A 342 -9.77 -8.15 -7.69
N MET A 343 -8.58 -7.57 -7.77
CA MET A 343 -7.72 -7.65 -8.95
C MET A 343 -6.80 -8.88 -8.98
N LYS A 344 -6.80 -9.72 -7.92
CA LYS A 344 -6.04 -10.99 -7.80
C LYS A 344 -4.52 -10.83 -7.77
N MET A 345 -4.02 -9.76 -7.13
CA MET A 345 -2.58 -9.54 -6.95
C MET A 345 -1.98 -10.31 -5.76
N ASP A 346 -2.77 -10.98 -4.95
CA ASP A 346 -2.31 -11.73 -3.78
C ASP A 346 -1.30 -12.84 -4.12
N VAL A 347 -1.35 -13.36 -5.36
CA VAL A 347 -0.38 -14.30 -5.91
C VAL A 347 0.11 -13.83 -7.27
N LEU A 348 1.34 -13.34 -7.36
CA LEU A 348 1.98 -12.98 -8.62
C LEU A 348 2.46 -14.22 -9.37
N ARG A 349 2.34 -14.21 -10.70
CA ARG A 349 2.51 -15.41 -11.54
C ARG A 349 3.85 -15.49 -12.27
N CYS A 350 4.59 -14.39 -12.32
CA CYS A 350 5.90 -14.36 -12.95
C CYS A 350 6.92 -15.23 -12.20
N LEU A 351 7.83 -15.84 -12.97
CA LEU A 351 8.83 -16.80 -12.45
C LEU A 351 10.18 -16.16 -12.15
N THR A 352 10.37 -14.88 -12.50
CA THR A 352 11.63 -14.13 -12.32
C THR A 352 11.41 -12.88 -11.47
N VAL A 353 12.44 -12.42 -10.78
CA VAL A 353 12.38 -11.20 -9.96
C VAL A 353 11.93 -9.99 -10.79
N CYS A 354 12.56 -9.77 -11.94
CA CYS A 354 12.19 -8.68 -12.85
C CYS A 354 10.73 -8.82 -13.35
N GLY A 355 10.29 -10.04 -13.67
CA GLY A 355 8.91 -10.32 -14.07
C GLY A 355 7.91 -9.97 -12.98
N VAL A 356 8.18 -10.36 -11.73
CA VAL A 356 7.35 -10.02 -10.56
C VAL A 356 7.26 -8.50 -10.37
N GLN A 357 8.38 -7.80 -10.50
CA GLN A 357 8.40 -6.32 -10.38
C GLN A 357 7.60 -5.64 -11.50
N LYS A 358 7.69 -6.13 -12.75
CA LYS A 358 6.87 -5.63 -13.87
C LYS A 358 5.38 -5.88 -13.63
N GLU A 359 5.04 -7.09 -13.17
CA GLU A 359 3.67 -7.47 -12.87
C GLU A 359 3.07 -6.57 -11.78
N LEU A 360 3.81 -6.33 -10.68
CA LEU A 360 3.42 -5.41 -9.63
C LEU A 360 3.23 -3.97 -10.14
N THR A 361 4.17 -3.47 -10.96
CA THR A 361 4.08 -2.13 -11.56
C THR A 361 2.80 -1.97 -12.37
N MET A 362 2.45 -2.97 -13.16
CA MET A 362 1.24 -2.94 -13.98
C MET A 362 -0.05 -3.09 -13.17
N PHE A 363 -0.02 -3.83 -12.05
CA PHE A 363 -1.14 -3.86 -11.10
C PHE A 363 -1.41 -2.49 -10.48
N LEU A 364 -0.37 -1.78 -10.06
CA LEU A 364 -0.50 -0.43 -9.49
C LEU A 364 -1.05 0.56 -10.51
N LEU A 365 -0.55 0.52 -11.75
CA LEU A 365 -1.04 1.36 -12.83
C LEU A 365 -2.53 1.07 -13.12
N ALA A 366 -2.90 -0.19 -13.30
CA ALA A 366 -4.28 -0.60 -13.54
C ALA A 366 -5.21 -0.20 -12.39
N TYR A 367 -4.77 -0.39 -11.13
CA TYR A 367 -5.52 0.04 -9.96
C TYR A 367 -5.79 1.55 -9.96
N ASN A 368 -4.76 2.36 -10.18
CA ASN A 368 -4.90 3.81 -10.22
C ASN A 368 -5.85 4.26 -11.34
N LEU A 369 -5.82 3.60 -12.51
CA LEU A 369 -6.78 3.84 -13.58
C LEU A 369 -8.22 3.56 -13.16
N VAL A 370 -8.46 2.43 -12.49
CA VAL A 370 -9.81 2.09 -11.97
C VAL A 370 -10.25 3.13 -10.94
N ARG A 371 -9.34 3.63 -10.09
CA ARG A 371 -9.65 4.70 -9.13
C ARG A 371 -10.05 6.00 -9.81
N MET A 372 -9.40 6.37 -10.92
CA MET A 372 -9.80 7.55 -11.69
C MET A 372 -11.22 7.40 -12.28
N VAL A 373 -11.58 6.19 -12.73
CA VAL A 373 -12.96 5.89 -13.17
C VAL A 373 -13.95 6.05 -12.01
N VAL A 374 -13.61 5.53 -10.83
CA VAL A 374 -14.43 5.68 -9.61
C VAL A 374 -14.64 7.16 -9.26
N LEU A 375 -13.58 7.96 -9.31
CA LEU A 375 -13.65 9.39 -9.00
C LEU A 375 -14.52 10.15 -10.00
N GLU A 376 -14.38 9.85 -11.29
CA GLU A 376 -15.20 10.48 -12.32
C GLU A 376 -16.69 10.07 -12.20
N ALA A 377 -16.97 8.79 -11.96
CA ALA A 377 -18.33 8.31 -11.71
C ALA A 377 -18.94 8.98 -10.47
N ALA A 378 -18.15 9.12 -9.39
CA ALA A 378 -18.58 9.80 -8.18
C ALA A 378 -18.95 11.26 -8.44
N ARG A 379 -18.10 11.96 -9.21
CA ARG A 379 -18.36 13.35 -9.64
C ARG A 379 -19.63 13.46 -10.48
N CYS A 380 -19.81 12.59 -11.47
CA CYS A 380 -20.98 12.61 -12.34
C CYS A 380 -22.28 12.27 -11.60
N GLN A 381 -22.21 11.37 -10.63
CA GLN A 381 -23.38 10.91 -9.87
C GLN A 381 -23.62 11.69 -8.56
N GLY A 382 -22.79 12.69 -8.25
CA GLY A 382 -22.93 13.53 -7.05
C GLY A 382 -22.82 12.75 -5.74
N VAL A 383 -22.02 11.69 -5.70
CA VAL A 383 -21.83 10.84 -4.49
C VAL A 383 -20.36 10.77 -4.10
N PRO A 384 -20.06 10.50 -2.82
CA PRO A 384 -18.68 10.29 -2.38
C PRO A 384 -18.03 9.07 -3.09
N PRO A 385 -16.72 9.11 -3.41
CA PRO A 385 -16.04 8.05 -4.15
C PRO A 385 -16.08 6.66 -3.50
N GLU A 386 -16.16 6.59 -2.18
CA GLU A 386 -16.29 5.33 -1.43
C GLU A 386 -17.65 4.66 -1.61
N ARG A 387 -18.63 5.38 -2.17
CA ARG A 387 -19.96 4.85 -2.49
C ARG A 387 -20.01 4.19 -3.86
N ILE A 388 -19.07 4.48 -4.75
CA ILE A 388 -19.01 3.85 -6.07
C ILE A 388 -18.40 2.46 -5.98
N SER A 389 -19.01 1.49 -6.66
CA SER A 389 -18.52 0.12 -6.71
C SER A 389 -17.20 0.03 -7.49
N PHE A 390 -16.10 -0.30 -6.80
CA PHE A 390 -14.80 -0.55 -7.44
C PHE A 390 -14.85 -1.69 -8.47
N ILE A 391 -15.62 -2.75 -8.17
CA ILE A 391 -15.76 -3.90 -9.09
C ILE A 391 -16.47 -3.49 -10.38
N ASP A 392 -17.46 -2.63 -10.29
CA ASP A 392 -18.21 -2.16 -11.45
C ASP A 392 -17.34 -1.24 -12.32
N ALA A 393 -16.59 -0.33 -11.70
CA ALA A 393 -15.60 0.50 -12.38
C ALA A 393 -14.51 -0.33 -13.08
N LEU A 394 -14.01 -1.39 -12.42
CA LEU A 394 -13.03 -2.31 -12.98
C LEU A 394 -13.60 -3.05 -14.21
N ARG A 395 -14.81 -3.57 -14.10
CA ARG A 395 -15.49 -4.27 -15.20
C ARG A 395 -15.73 -3.34 -16.38
N TRP A 396 -16.23 -2.16 -16.12
CA TRP A 396 -16.44 -1.15 -17.16
C TRP A 396 -15.13 -0.83 -17.89
N LEU A 397 -14.06 -0.50 -17.15
CA LEU A 397 -12.76 -0.15 -17.74
C LEU A 397 -12.18 -1.33 -18.56
N ALA A 398 -12.41 -2.57 -18.13
CA ALA A 398 -11.93 -3.75 -18.82
C ALA A 398 -12.67 -4.04 -20.15
N THR A 399 -13.95 -3.63 -20.28
CA THR A 399 -14.83 -4.01 -21.40
C THR A 399 -15.24 -2.86 -22.29
N ALA A 400 -15.13 -1.61 -21.83
CA ALA A 400 -15.52 -0.43 -22.60
C ALA A 400 -14.77 -0.32 -23.93
N GLN A 401 -15.45 0.26 -24.93
CA GLN A 401 -14.89 0.53 -26.24
C GLN A 401 -14.52 2.02 -26.38
N PRO A 402 -13.64 2.38 -27.31
CA PRO A 402 -13.39 3.78 -27.65
C PRO A 402 -14.68 4.48 -28.04
N GLY A 403 -15.03 5.55 -27.33
CA GLY A 403 -16.27 6.31 -27.54
C GLY A 403 -17.42 5.95 -26.60
N ASP A 404 -17.34 4.87 -25.83
CA ASP A 404 -18.33 4.55 -24.80
C ASP A 404 -18.36 5.62 -23.72
N VAL A 405 -19.53 6.14 -23.41
CA VAL A 405 -19.73 7.08 -22.30
C VAL A 405 -19.74 6.32 -20.98
N LEU A 406 -19.13 6.91 -19.93
CA LEU A 406 -19.17 6.35 -18.58
C LEU A 406 -20.64 6.29 -18.09
N PRO A 407 -21.20 5.09 -17.87
CA PRO A 407 -22.56 4.95 -17.36
C PRO A 407 -22.62 5.28 -15.86
N ASN A 408 -23.83 5.35 -15.34
CA ASN A 408 -24.01 5.36 -13.90
C ASN A 408 -23.54 4.03 -13.31
N LEU A 409 -22.45 4.09 -12.55
CA LEU A 409 -21.93 2.91 -11.87
C LEU A 409 -22.74 2.61 -10.60
N VAL A 410 -22.68 1.34 -10.17
CA VAL A 410 -23.38 0.86 -8.98
C VAL A 410 -22.95 1.62 -7.73
N ILE A 411 -23.94 2.21 -7.03
CA ILE A 411 -23.76 2.86 -5.75
C ILE A 411 -23.89 1.81 -4.62
N ILE A 412 -22.84 1.65 -3.82
CA ILE A 412 -22.85 0.74 -2.67
C ILE A 412 -23.85 1.22 -1.63
N SER A 413 -24.81 0.37 -1.27
CA SER A 413 -25.81 0.67 -0.26
C SER A 413 -25.18 0.91 1.10
N GLN A 414 -25.55 1.99 1.76
CA GLN A 414 -25.28 2.16 3.19
C GLN A 414 -26.27 1.28 3.97
N ARG A 415 -25.77 0.59 4.97
CA ARG A 415 -26.59 -0.22 5.86
C ARG A 415 -26.42 0.27 7.31
N PRO A 416 -26.97 1.46 7.64
CA PRO A 416 -26.85 2.03 8.97
C PRO A 416 -27.50 1.06 9.97
N GLY A 417 -26.88 0.91 11.13
CA GLY A 417 -27.40 0.01 12.18
C GLY A 417 -27.13 -1.49 11.95
N ARG A 418 -26.58 -1.90 10.79
CA ARG A 418 -26.16 -3.28 10.61
C ARG A 418 -24.85 -3.53 11.35
N PHE A 419 -24.88 -4.44 12.29
CA PHE A 419 -23.68 -4.97 12.94
C PHE A 419 -23.77 -6.50 12.94
N GLU A 420 -22.61 -7.13 12.74
CA GLU A 420 -22.52 -8.58 12.72
C GLU A 420 -21.49 -9.04 13.75
N PRO A 421 -21.77 -10.15 14.46
CA PRO A 421 -20.80 -10.66 15.43
C PRO A 421 -19.49 -11.03 14.73
N ARG A 422 -18.36 -10.70 15.34
CA ARG A 422 -17.02 -11.05 14.85
C ARG A 422 -16.72 -12.54 15.02
N VAL A 423 -17.47 -13.38 14.33
CA VAL A 423 -17.22 -14.81 14.25
C VAL A 423 -16.65 -15.18 12.88
N ARG A 424 -15.64 -16.01 12.89
CA ARG A 424 -15.01 -16.48 11.65
C ARG A 424 -15.27 -17.98 11.49
N LYS A 425 -16.02 -18.32 10.45
CA LYS A 425 -16.19 -19.71 10.03
C LYS A 425 -14.94 -20.16 9.27
N ARG A 426 -14.23 -21.17 9.75
CA ARG A 426 -13.11 -21.78 9.04
C ARG A 426 -13.61 -22.96 8.20
N ARG A 427 -13.19 -23.03 6.95
CA ARG A 427 -13.33 -24.24 6.15
C ARG A 427 -12.27 -25.24 6.62
N PRO A 428 -12.60 -26.55 6.71
CA PRO A 428 -11.61 -27.58 6.96
C PRO A 428 -10.49 -27.52 5.92
N LYS A 429 -9.27 -27.79 6.33
CA LYS A 429 -8.15 -27.97 5.39
C LYS A 429 -8.31 -29.33 4.71
N VAL A 430 -8.27 -29.34 3.39
CA VAL A 430 -8.38 -30.58 2.60
C VAL A 430 -7.07 -31.38 2.67
N PHE A 431 -5.93 -30.68 2.67
CA PHE A 431 -4.60 -31.30 2.74
C PHE A 431 -3.80 -30.78 3.92
N PRO A 432 -2.93 -31.64 4.52
CA PRO A 432 -2.02 -31.21 5.57
C PRO A 432 -1.00 -30.19 5.00
N LEU A 433 -0.49 -29.35 5.90
CA LEU A 433 0.61 -28.45 5.54
C LEU A 433 1.89 -29.26 5.32
N MET A 434 2.63 -28.87 4.30
CA MET A 434 3.93 -29.45 3.98
C MET A 434 4.91 -29.22 5.14
N LYS A 435 5.51 -30.30 5.65
CA LYS A 435 6.50 -30.27 6.74
C LYS A 435 7.93 -30.45 6.24
N ASN A 436 8.08 -31.08 5.06
CA ASN A 436 9.37 -31.28 4.37
C ASN A 436 9.26 -30.74 2.95
N PRO A 437 10.37 -30.35 2.31
CA PRO A 437 10.38 -29.93 0.91
C PRO A 437 9.79 -30.99 -0.01
N ARG A 438 9.12 -30.55 -1.07
CA ARG A 438 8.43 -31.46 -2.02
C ARG A 438 9.36 -32.54 -2.61
N ALA A 439 10.63 -32.20 -2.86
CA ALA A 439 11.62 -33.17 -3.37
C ALA A 439 11.84 -34.32 -2.38
N VAL A 440 11.97 -34.00 -1.08
CA VAL A 440 12.15 -35.02 -0.02
C VAL A 440 10.90 -35.88 0.13
N LEU A 441 9.70 -35.28 0.08
CA LEU A 441 8.45 -36.05 0.13
C LEU A 441 8.29 -36.95 -1.08
N LYS A 442 8.71 -36.51 -2.26
CA LYS A 442 8.68 -37.31 -3.49
C LYS A 442 9.64 -38.51 -3.41
N GLN A 443 10.85 -38.30 -2.92
CA GLN A 443 11.82 -39.38 -2.68
C GLN A 443 11.30 -40.42 -1.68
N ALA A 444 10.69 -39.96 -0.58
CA ALA A 444 10.12 -40.86 0.43
C ALA A 444 8.98 -41.69 -0.15
N LEU A 445 8.10 -41.12 -0.99
CA LEU A 445 7.05 -41.87 -1.66
C LEU A 445 7.60 -42.89 -2.64
N LEU A 446 8.61 -42.54 -3.45
CA LEU A 446 9.26 -43.48 -4.37
C LEU A 446 9.96 -44.63 -3.61
N ALA A 447 10.63 -44.33 -2.50
CA ALA A 447 11.24 -45.36 -1.65
C ALA A 447 10.20 -46.31 -1.03
N GLN A 448 9.01 -45.83 -0.65
CA GLN A 448 7.88 -46.65 -0.17
C GLN A 448 7.30 -47.55 -1.26
N GLN A 449 7.29 -47.11 -2.52
CA GLN A 449 6.78 -47.91 -3.65
C GLN A 449 7.77 -48.98 -4.11
N LEU A 450 9.05 -48.82 -3.78
CA LEU A 450 10.13 -49.77 -4.11
C LEU A 450 10.44 -50.71 -2.95
N ALA A 451 9.82 -50.56 -1.79
CA ALA A 451 9.90 -51.50 -0.68
C ALA A 451 9.04 -52.73 -0.97
N PRO A 452 9.56 -53.97 -0.92
CA PRO A 452 8.86 -55.21 -1.25
C PRO A 452 7.65 -55.48 -0.34
#